data_b3ad02ecd1f6fdd9051d63fa3c9a4afc
#
_entry.id   b3ad02ecd1f6fdd9051d63fa3c9a4afc
#
_cell.length_a   1.000
_cell.length_b   1.000
_cell.length_c   1.000
_cell.angle_alpha   90.00
_cell.angle_beta   90.00
_cell.angle_gamma   90.00
#
_symmetry.space_group_name_H-M   'P 1'
#
loop_
_entity.id
_entity.type
_entity.pdbx_description
1 polymer ?
#
loop_
_entity_poly.entity_id
_entity_poly.type
_entity_poly.pdbx_seq_one_letter_code
_entity_poly.pdbx_strand_id
1 'polypeptide(L)'
;MKFGYIGIDYKHADQDIRDRVSFTDNQKIDFLQKAGKAGIEQCFVLSTCNRSEVYFFAPEEIAQPLGVIRTLYEEMFPGVDFSEYLKQREEMDAISYLFRVTAGLESMVLGEDQILGQVRDAFELSRTVGSTGKELNRVVQDAVTCAKKIKTKLRISERPLSVSYVGICQLQETFGIAGKKALVVGSGHTATLALRYLYEYGASHVTVCSRTFSHAGNLLHEFPTLTIIPFEKRYEAMKECELVVSATASPHHIIREKDIQLLHPTAILDLASPRDVETAIGRNSQALLINLDSLNEIVETNRKQREELVQKGQRMIGEAIGETREWLATTGVDETIASLQQRCTEIVEDSYAYLNRKLDLSTRDQKIVKKILKASLKRLIREPILELKQTESKEQQEQYKKVLQDLFQFDTEIRE
;
A
#
# COMPACT_ATOMS: atom_id res chain seq x y z
N MET A 1 -9.15 21.15 8.82
CA MET A 1 -8.63 19.82 9.27
C MET A 1 -7.26 19.57 8.67
N LYS A 2 -6.34 18.96 9.43
CA LYS A 2 -4.94 18.71 9.05
C LYS A 2 -4.72 17.21 8.83
N PHE A 3 -4.22 16.81 7.65
CA PHE A 3 -3.80 15.44 7.41
C PHE A 3 -2.37 15.22 7.90
N GLY A 4 -2.13 14.14 8.62
CA GLY A 4 -0.83 13.81 9.17
C GLY A 4 -0.45 12.34 8.97
N TYR A 5 0.84 12.11 8.96
CA TYR A 5 1.48 10.81 8.92
C TYR A 5 2.59 10.74 9.94
N ILE A 6 2.69 9.61 10.62
CA ILE A 6 3.84 9.25 11.45
C ILE A 6 4.13 7.76 11.29
N GLY A 7 5.40 7.38 11.18
CA GLY A 7 5.70 5.96 11.02
C GLY A 7 7.17 5.63 10.84
N ILE A 8 7.41 4.32 10.82
CA ILE A 8 8.71 3.69 10.61
C ILE A 8 8.59 2.74 9.42
N ASP A 9 9.56 2.79 8.50
CA ASP A 9 9.62 1.92 7.34
C ASP A 9 11.00 1.25 7.18
N TYR A 10 11.09 0.29 6.26
CA TYR A 10 12.31 -0.48 5.99
C TYR A 10 13.50 0.36 5.49
N LYS A 11 13.28 1.59 5.00
CA LYS A 11 14.34 2.49 4.52
C LYS A 11 15.08 3.16 5.69
N HIS A 12 14.43 3.23 6.84
CA HIS A 12 14.89 4.01 7.98
C HIS A 12 15.19 3.16 9.21
N ALA A 13 14.73 1.89 9.26
CA ALA A 13 14.94 0.99 10.40
C ALA A 13 15.27 -0.42 9.92
N ASP A 14 16.15 -1.11 10.63
CA ASP A 14 16.44 -2.52 10.45
C ASP A 14 15.26 -3.42 10.86
N GLN A 15 15.39 -4.72 10.64
CA GLN A 15 14.32 -5.67 10.94
C GLN A 15 14.02 -5.76 12.43
N ASP A 16 15.05 -5.72 13.30
CA ASP A 16 14.87 -5.86 14.75
C ASP A 16 14.03 -4.70 15.32
N ILE A 17 14.25 -3.49 14.83
CA ILE A 17 13.45 -2.31 15.21
C ILE A 17 12.03 -2.46 14.68
N ARG A 18 11.85 -2.84 13.39
CA ARG A 18 10.50 -2.98 12.81
C ARG A 18 9.67 -4.05 13.50
N ASP A 19 10.27 -5.19 13.88
CA ASP A 19 9.59 -6.26 14.62
C ASP A 19 9.11 -5.76 16.00
N ARG A 20 9.89 -4.90 16.67
CA ARG A 20 9.54 -4.31 17.97
C ARG A 20 8.41 -3.30 17.90
N VAL A 21 8.19 -2.64 16.76
CA VAL A 21 7.16 -1.61 16.56
C VAL A 21 5.98 -2.11 15.69
N SER A 22 5.87 -3.41 15.53
CA SER A 22 4.76 -4.03 14.79
C SER A 22 3.50 -4.07 15.65
N PHE A 23 2.39 -3.52 15.14
CA PHE A 23 1.09 -3.56 15.80
C PHE A 23 0.39 -4.89 15.60
N THR A 24 -0.02 -5.52 16.67
CA THR A 24 -1.07 -6.56 16.64
C THR A 24 -2.44 -5.93 16.41
N ASP A 25 -3.45 -6.70 15.99
CA ASP A 25 -4.79 -6.15 15.74
C ASP A 25 -5.43 -5.56 17.00
N ASN A 26 -5.21 -6.14 18.16
CA ASN A 26 -5.66 -5.56 19.44
C ASN A 26 -4.98 -4.22 19.73
N GLN A 27 -3.69 -4.11 19.47
CA GLN A 27 -2.96 -2.85 19.64
C GLN A 27 -3.42 -1.77 18.65
N LYS A 28 -3.76 -2.13 17.41
CA LYS A 28 -4.37 -1.20 16.45
C LYS A 28 -5.69 -0.64 16.99
N ILE A 29 -6.57 -1.50 17.50
CA ILE A 29 -7.86 -1.10 18.06
C ILE A 29 -7.65 -0.16 19.27
N ASP A 30 -6.77 -0.54 20.21
CA ASP A 30 -6.47 0.30 21.39
C ASP A 30 -5.91 1.68 20.98
N PHE A 31 -5.00 1.70 20.02
CA PHE A 31 -4.44 2.94 19.48
C PHE A 31 -5.52 3.84 18.87
N LEU A 32 -6.40 3.30 18.04
CA LEU A 32 -7.49 4.05 17.40
C LEU A 32 -8.45 4.64 18.43
N GLN A 33 -8.79 3.88 19.47
CA GLN A 33 -9.63 4.37 20.57
C GLN A 33 -8.95 5.47 21.39
N LYS A 34 -7.64 5.36 21.64
CA LYS A 34 -6.86 6.41 22.32
C LYS A 34 -6.76 7.67 21.48
N ALA A 35 -6.54 7.55 20.17
CA ALA A 35 -6.52 8.67 19.25
C ALA A 35 -7.87 9.42 19.23
N GLY A 36 -8.99 8.70 19.17
CA GLY A 36 -10.34 9.28 19.28
C GLY A 36 -10.58 10.02 20.59
N LYS A 37 -10.15 9.45 21.75
CA LYS A 37 -10.23 10.13 23.06
C LYS A 37 -9.37 11.39 23.12
N ALA A 38 -8.29 11.47 22.35
CA ALA A 38 -7.44 12.65 22.21
C ALA A 38 -7.96 13.67 21.17
N GLY A 39 -9.18 13.47 20.63
CA GLY A 39 -9.81 14.34 19.64
C GLY A 39 -9.42 14.07 18.20
N ILE A 40 -8.66 13.00 17.90
CA ILE A 40 -8.30 12.59 16.55
C ILE A 40 -9.17 11.41 16.14
N GLU A 41 -10.36 11.72 15.67
CA GLU A 41 -11.41 10.73 15.38
C GLU A 41 -11.20 9.98 14.05
N GLN A 42 -10.44 10.56 13.12
CA GLN A 42 -10.16 9.96 11.82
C GLN A 42 -8.71 9.47 11.78
N CYS A 43 -8.52 8.17 11.91
CA CYS A 43 -7.19 7.56 12.00
C CYS A 43 -7.20 6.12 11.48
N PHE A 44 -6.12 5.67 10.82
CA PHE A 44 -5.88 4.26 10.56
C PHE A 44 -4.41 3.88 10.75
N VAL A 45 -4.16 2.61 11.09
CA VAL A 45 -2.84 2.07 11.36
C VAL A 45 -2.49 1.01 10.32
N LEU A 46 -1.46 1.26 9.52
CA LEU A 46 -0.89 0.32 8.57
C LEU A 46 0.36 -0.33 9.17
N SER A 47 0.26 -1.59 9.57
CA SER A 47 1.39 -2.36 10.12
C SER A 47 1.59 -3.64 9.32
N THR A 48 2.80 -3.80 8.77
CA THR A 48 3.24 -4.94 7.97
C THR A 48 4.68 -5.33 8.38
N CYS A 49 5.28 -6.35 7.79
CA CYS A 49 6.69 -6.71 8.05
C CYS A 49 7.68 -5.57 7.68
N ASN A 50 7.30 -4.64 6.80
CA ASN A 50 8.18 -3.61 6.27
C ASN A 50 7.87 -2.20 6.76
N ARG A 51 6.73 -1.98 7.43
CA ARG A 51 6.29 -0.65 7.90
C ARG A 51 5.34 -0.72 9.06
N SER A 52 5.41 0.30 9.91
CA SER A 52 4.50 0.55 11.00
C SER A 52 4.13 2.05 10.95
N GLU A 53 2.93 2.37 10.46
CA GLU A 53 2.55 3.72 10.03
C GLU A 53 1.15 4.07 10.54
N VAL A 54 0.98 5.32 10.91
CA VAL A 54 -0.29 5.91 11.33
C VAL A 54 -0.62 7.09 10.42
N TYR A 55 -1.82 7.11 9.87
CA TYR A 55 -2.37 8.18 9.06
C TYR A 55 -3.63 8.72 9.72
N PHE A 56 -3.78 10.04 9.77
CA PHE A 56 -4.88 10.65 10.48
C PHE A 56 -5.30 11.99 9.91
N PHE A 57 -6.57 12.37 10.14
CA PHE A 57 -7.04 13.75 10.06
C PHE A 57 -7.31 14.28 11.46
N ALA A 58 -6.77 15.45 11.76
CA ALA A 58 -7.02 16.15 13.00
C ALA A 58 -7.83 17.43 12.74
N PRO A 59 -8.75 17.80 13.64
CA PRO A 59 -9.43 19.09 13.60
C PRO A 59 -8.43 20.24 13.82
N GLU A 60 -8.80 21.44 13.38
CA GLU A 60 -7.92 22.63 13.42
C GLU A 60 -7.60 23.10 14.86
N GLU A 61 -8.48 22.78 15.79
CA GLU A 61 -8.40 23.11 17.21
C GLU A 61 -7.22 22.40 17.89
N ILE A 62 -6.78 21.27 17.38
CA ILE A 62 -5.60 20.57 17.89
C ILE A 62 -4.34 21.26 17.34
N ALA A 63 -3.66 22.01 18.19
CA ALA A 63 -2.51 22.83 17.81
C ALA A 63 -1.33 21.98 17.26
N GLN A 64 -1.07 20.80 17.86
CA GLN A 64 0.06 19.93 17.53
C GLN A 64 -0.37 18.46 17.37
N PRO A 65 -1.14 18.12 16.34
CA PRO A 65 -1.70 16.77 16.19
C PRO A 65 -0.61 15.70 16.00
N LEU A 66 0.49 16.02 15.32
CA LEU A 66 1.64 15.10 15.20
C LEU A 66 2.25 14.77 16.57
N GLY A 67 2.34 15.74 17.47
CA GLY A 67 2.84 15.54 18.84
C GLY A 67 1.94 14.59 19.63
N VAL A 68 0.63 14.74 19.50
CA VAL A 68 -0.36 13.85 20.14
C VAL A 68 -0.19 12.42 19.65
N ILE A 69 -0.19 12.21 18.33
CA ILE A 69 -0.05 10.87 17.73
C ILE A 69 1.33 10.27 18.04
N ARG A 70 2.39 11.08 18.04
CA ARG A 70 3.73 10.64 18.45
C ARG A 70 3.74 10.10 19.86
N THR A 71 3.18 10.82 20.81
CA THR A 71 3.10 10.37 22.21
C THR A 71 2.36 9.06 22.33
N LEU A 72 1.22 8.91 21.67
CA LEU A 72 0.47 7.65 21.64
C LEU A 72 1.26 6.51 21.01
N TYR A 73 2.02 6.78 19.95
CA TYR A 73 2.86 5.79 19.30
C TYR A 73 4.01 5.32 20.22
N GLU A 74 4.66 6.25 20.91
CA GLU A 74 5.72 5.95 21.88
C GLU A 74 5.19 5.16 23.08
N GLU A 75 3.98 5.44 23.56
CA GLU A 75 3.31 4.68 24.62
C GLU A 75 2.99 3.23 24.22
N MET A 76 2.72 2.98 22.93
CA MET A 76 2.45 1.62 22.43
C MET A 76 3.69 0.72 22.43
N PHE A 77 4.88 1.31 22.32
CA PHE A 77 6.14 0.57 22.18
C PHE A 77 7.20 1.07 23.19
N PRO A 78 6.98 0.84 24.49
CA PRO A 78 7.92 1.32 25.53
C PRO A 78 9.30 0.69 25.37
N GLY A 79 10.33 1.51 25.58
CA GLY A 79 11.74 1.08 25.50
C GLY A 79 12.32 1.03 24.09
N VAL A 80 11.66 1.62 23.10
CA VAL A 80 12.21 1.91 21.77
C VAL A 80 12.62 3.38 21.72
N ASP A 81 13.85 3.67 21.28
CA ASP A 81 14.24 5.05 20.95
C ASP A 81 13.81 5.38 19.53
N PHE A 82 12.85 6.29 19.39
CA PHE A 82 12.25 6.68 18.11
C PHE A 82 12.98 7.82 17.41
N SER A 83 13.96 8.46 18.03
CA SER A 83 14.56 9.72 17.57
C SER A 83 15.12 9.65 16.15
N GLU A 84 15.70 8.53 15.76
CA GLU A 84 16.32 8.33 14.44
C GLU A 84 15.38 7.73 13.40
N TYR A 85 14.42 6.92 13.83
CA TYR A 85 13.64 6.05 12.94
C TYR A 85 12.28 6.64 12.55
N LEU A 86 11.64 7.39 13.45
CA LEU A 86 10.28 7.87 13.27
C LEU A 86 10.23 9.04 12.28
N LYS A 87 9.53 8.87 11.18
CA LYS A 87 9.32 9.90 10.17
C LYS A 87 7.93 10.50 10.31
N GLN A 88 7.83 11.78 10.00
CA GLN A 88 6.60 12.55 10.08
C GLN A 88 6.39 13.33 8.78
N ARG A 89 5.12 13.46 8.37
CA ARG A 89 4.72 14.24 7.21
C ARG A 89 3.39 14.92 7.50
N GLU A 90 3.14 16.03 6.83
CA GLU A 90 1.95 16.82 7.00
C GLU A 90 1.29 17.14 5.66
N GLU A 91 0.00 17.37 5.70
CA GLU A 91 -0.83 17.86 4.60
C GLU A 91 -0.59 17.10 3.29
N MET A 92 -0.33 17.83 2.21
CA MET A 92 -0.19 17.25 0.89
C MET A 92 1.02 16.30 0.74
N ASP A 93 2.09 16.46 1.54
CA ASP A 93 3.22 15.53 1.56
C ASP A 93 2.81 14.18 2.16
N ALA A 94 2.03 14.18 3.24
CA ALA A 94 1.49 12.97 3.84
C ALA A 94 0.49 12.26 2.92
N ILE A 95 -0.40 13.00 2.25
CA ILE A 95 -1.32 12.45 1.24
C ILE A 95 -0.55 11.84 0.07
N SER A 96 0.43 12.57 -0.47
CA SER A 96 1.28 12.08 -1.56
C SER A 96 2.02 10.81 -1.17
N TYR A 97 2.52 10.74 0.06
CA TYR A 97 3.17 9.54 0.57
C TYR A 97 2.21 8.34 0.65
N LEU A 98 0.99 8.54 1.17
CA LEU A 98 -0.03 7.48 1.19
C LEU A 98 -0.34 6.94 -0.21
N PHE A 99 -0.48 7.82 -1.21
CA PHE A 99 -0.71 7.40 -2.60
C PHE A 99 0.46 6.56 -3.14
N ARG A 100 1.71 6.96 -2.87
CA ARG A 100 2.90 6.19 -3.28
C ARG A 100 2.99 4.85 -2.57
N VAL A 101 2.70 4.80 -1.26
CA VAL A 101 2.63 3.56 -0.49
C VAL A 101 1.57 2.63 -1.07
N THR A 102 0.35 3.12 -1.26
CA THR A 102 -0.78 2.32 -1.76
C THR A 102 -0.54 1.78 -3.17
N ALA A 103 0.19 2.53 -4.01
CA ALA A 103 0.60 2.12 -5.35
C ALA A 103 1.84 1.19 -5.37
N GLY A 104 2.42 0.86 -4.19
CA GLY A 104 3.61 0.01 -4.09
C GLY A 104 4.91 0.70 -4.53
N LEU A 105 4.93 2.04 -4.73
CA LEU A 105 6.12 2.78 -5.13
C LEU A 105 7.09 3.05 -3.96
N GLU A 106 6.64 2.82 -2.73
CA GLU A 106 7.42 2.89 -1.50
C GLU A 106 7.68 1.49 -0.89
N SER A 107 7.42 0.42 -1.64
CA SER A 107 7.67 -0.95 -1.19
C SER A 107 9.10 -1.40 -1.49
N MET A 108 9.60 -2.37 -0.71
CA MET A 108 10.93 -2.98 -0.93
C MET A 108 11.00 -3.61 -2.33
N VAL A 109 9.92 -4.27 -2.75
CA VAL A 109 9.73 -4.73 -4.12
C VAL A 109 8.79 -3.73 -4.81
N LEU A 110 9.33 -2.86 -5.64
CA LEU A 110 8.57 -1.81 -6.33
C LEU A 110 7.37 -2.40 -7.08
N GLY A 111 6.17 -1.86 -6.81
CA GLY A 111 4.94 -2.27 -7.47
C GLY A 111 4.40 -3.62 -7.00
N GLU A 112 4.78 -4.12 -5.81
CA GLU A 112 4.19 -5.31 -5.24
C GLU A 112 2.68 -5.15 -5.03
N ASP A 113 1.95 -6.24 -5.23
CA ASP A 113 0.48 -6.22 -5.18
C ASP A 113 -0.09 -6.32 -3.76
N GLN A 114 0.71 -6.79 -2.80
CA GLN A 114 0.26 -7.06 -1.43
C GLN A 114 -0.09 -5.80 -0.66
N ILE A 115 0.68 -4.71 -0.82
CA ILE A 115 0.48 -3.47 -0.05
C ILE A 115 -0.90 -2.84 -0.30
N LEU A 116 -1.43 -2.92 -1.52
CA LEU A 116 -2.76 -2.41 -1.82
C LEU A 116 -3.86 -3.14 -1.01
N GLY A 117 -3.73 -4.46 -0.87
CA GLY A 117 -4.59 -5.26 0.00
C GLY A 117 -4.45 -4.85 1.46
N GLN A 118 -3.21 -4.75 1.95
CA GLN A 118 -2.91 -4.38 3.34
C GLN A 118 -3.43 -2.99 3.72
N VAL A 119 -3.34 -2.00 2.83
CA VAL A 119 -3.92 -0.66 3.06
C VAL A 119 -5.45 -0.75 3.17
N ARG A 120 -6.11 -1.53 2.31
CA ARG A 120 -7.56 -1.72 2.36
C ARG A 120 -8.00 -2.40 3.66
N ASP A 121 -7.30 -3.47 4.07
CA ASP A 121 -7.61 -4.22 5.28
C ASP A 121 -7.40 -3.36 6.53
N ALA A 122 -6.31 -2.60 6.60
CA ALA A 122 -6.02 -1.65 7.67
C ALA A 122 -7.10 -0.56 7.78
N PHE A 123 -7.55 -0.04 6.66
CA PHE A 123 -8.60 0.97 6.60
C PHE A 123 -9.97 0.39 6.99
N GLU A 124 -10.30 -0.85 6.57
CA GLU A 124 -11.55 -1.50 6.93
C GLU A 124 -11.63 -1.81 8.44
N LEU A 125 -10.49 -2.16 9.06
CA LEU A 125 -10.40 -2.28 10.51
C LEU A 125 -10.78 -0.95 11.19
N SER A 126 -10.24 0.17 10.72
CA SER A 126 -10.55 1.50 11.28
C SER A 126 -12.01 1.90 11.09
N ARG A 127 -12.63 1.52 9.96
CA ARG A 127 -14.08 1.68 9.74
C ARG A 127 -14.90 0.89 10.75
N THR A 128 -14.50 -0.34 11.00
CA THR A 128 -15.18 -1.23 11.96
C THR A 128 -15.10 -0.67 13.38
N VAL A 129 -14.00 -0.03 13.75
CA VAL A 129 -13.81 0.62 15.06
C VAL A 129 -14.54 1.97 15.15
N GLY A 130 -14.97 2.54 14.03
CA GLY A 130 -15.59 3.87 13.96
C GLY A 130 -14.58 5.03 13.92
N SER A 131 -13.32 4.75 13.59
CA SER A 131 -12.25 5.75 13.52
C SER A 131 -12.04 6.31 12.11
N THR A 132 -13.13 6.50 11.35
CA THR A 132 -13.08 7.05 9.99
C THR A 132 -14.13 8.14 9.81
N GLY A 133 -13.84 9.11 8.94
CA GLY A 133 -14.78 10.19 8.58
C GLY A 133 -14.71 10.50 7.10
N LYS A 134 -15.35 11.57 6.69
CA LYS A 134 -15.56 11.94 5.29
C LYS A 134 -14.22 12.15 4.55
N GLU A 135 -13.30 12.87 5.18
CA GLU A 135 -12.02 13.25 4.59
C GLU A 135 -11.10 12.05 4.43
N LEU A 136 -10.94 11.24 5.50
CA LEU A 136 -10.10 10.05 5.46
C LEU A 136 -10.64 9.01 4.49
N ASN A 137 -11.97 8.79 4.47
CA ASN A 137 -12.63 7.92 3.49
C ASN A 137 -12.29 8.34 2.06
N ARG A 138 -12.37 9.64 1.75
CA ARG A 138 -12.09 10.16 0.42
C ARG A 138 -10.64 9.94 0.03
N VAL A 139 -9.69 10.37 0.86
CA VAL A 139 -8.25 10.26 0.58
C VAL A 139 -7.83 8.80 0.36
N VAL A 140 -8.30 7.87 1.21
CA VAL A 140 -7.96 6.45 1.07
C VAL A 140 -8.61 5.85 -0.18
N GLN A 141 -9.87 6.17 -0.48
CA GLN A 141 -10.55 5.69 -1.69
C GLN A 141 -9.87 6.18 -2.97
N ASP A 142 -9.47 7.45 -3.01
CA ASP A 142 -8.75 8.03 -4.15
C ASP A 142 -7.38 7.37 -4.32
N ALA A 143 -6.62 7.15 -3.22
CA ALA A 143 -5.35 6.43 -3.24
C ALA A 143 -5.50 5.00 -3.77
N VAL A 144 -6.50 4.24 -3.28
CA VAL A 144 -6.81 2.88 -3.74
C VAL A 144 -7.23 2.86 -5.21
N THR A 145 -8.04 3.83 -5.64
CA THR A 145 -8.49 3.94 -7.04
C THR A 145 -7.32 4.26 -7.97
N CYS A 146 -6.45 5.19 -7.57
CA CYS A 146 -5.24 5.55 -8.30
C CYS A 146 -4.30 4.33 -8.40
N ALA A 147 -4.05 3.63 -7.30
CA ALA A 147 -3.20 2.43 -7.27
C ALA A 147 -3.73 1.32 -8.20
N LYS A 148 -5.05 1.07 -8.21
CA LYS A 148 -5.68 0.13 -9.15
C LYS A 148 -5.50 0.54 -10.61
N LYS A 149 -5.65 1.84 -10.93
CA LYS A 149 -5.41 2.36 -12.28
C LYS A 149 -3.95 2.17 -12.70
N ILE A 150 -3.00 2.46 -11.81
CA ILE A 150 -1.55 2.26 -12.04
C ILE A 150 -1.25 0.79 -12.29
N LYS A 151 -1.74 -0.10 -11.42
CA LYS A 151 -1.57 -1.56 -11.55
C LYS A 151 -2.08 -2.06 -12.90
N THR A 152 -3.30 -1.70 -13.29
CA THR A 152 -3.93 -2.16 -14.54
C THR A 152 -3.24 -1.60 -15.78
N LYS A 153 -2.85 -0.32 -15.77
CA LYS A 153 -2.27 0.35 -16.95
C LYS A 153 -0.78 0.08 -17.13
N LEU A 154 -0.03 0.02 -16.03
CA LEU A 154 1.44 -0.02 -16.09
C LEU A 154 2.01 -1.41 -15.85
N ARG A 155 1.27 -2.31 -15.18
CA ARG A 155 1.67 -3.69 -14.88
C ARG A 155 3.11 -3.78 -14.34
N ILE A 156 3.44 -2.90 -13.38
CA ILE A 156 4.81 -2.76 -12.85
C ILE A 156 5.30 -4.06 -12.22
N SER A 157 4.40 -4.80 -11.56
CA SER A 157 4.70 -6.09 -10.92
C SER A 157 5.07 -7.21 -11.90
N GLU A 158 4.65 -7.11 -13.16
CA GLU A 158 4.97 -8.11 -14.19
C GLU A 158 6.43 -8.03 -14.68
N ARG A 159 7.23 -7.07 -14.18
CA ARG A 159 8.65 -6.88 -14.53
C ARG A 159 9.53 -7.08 -13.31
N PRO A 160 9.86 -8.30 -12.97
CA PRO A 160 10.59 -8.63 -11.76
C PRO A 160 12.05 -8.14 -11.81
N LEU A 161 12.57 -7.75 -10.63
CA LEU A 161 13.97 -7.39 -10.43
C LEU A 161 14.76 -8.47 -9.66
N SER A 162 14.06 -9.41 -9.02
CA SER A 162 14.72 -10.51 -8.32
C SER A 162 15.40 -11.43 -9.33
N VAL A 163 16.71 -11.59 -9.22
CA VAL A 163 17.47 -12.50 -10.08
C VAL A 163 16.94 -13.93 -10.00
N SER A 164 16.50 -14.36 -8.82
CA SER A 164 15.87 -15.68 -8.62
C SER A 164 14.60 -15.82 -9.46
N TYR A 165 13.74 -14.80 -9.48
CA TYR A 165 12.51 -14.82 -10.26
C TYR A 165 12.80 -14.76 -11.76
N VAL A 166 13.68 -13.84 -12.20
CA VAL A 166 14.10 -13.74 -13.61
C VAL A 166 14.69 -15.06 -14.10
N GLY A 167 15.54 -15.69 -13.28
CA GLY A 167 16.13 -17.00 -13.59
C GLY A 167 15.07 -18.11 -13.73
N ILE A 168 14.10 -18.15 -12.82
CA ILE A 168 13.00 -19.12 -12.89
C ILE A 168 12.07 -18.85 -14.08
N CYS A 169 11.76 -17.58 -14.40
CA CYS A 169 11.01 -17.24 -15.61
C CYS A 169 11.75 -17.69 -16.87
N GLN A 170 13.06 -17.41 -16.97
CA GLN A 170 13.87 -17.86 -18.08
C GLN A 170 13.89 -19.39 -18.20
N LEU A 171 13.95 -20.09 -17.07
CA LEU A 171 13.87 -21.55 -16.99
C LEU A 171 12.51 -22.05 -17.48
N GLN A 172 11.42 -21.41 -17.07
CA GLN A 172 10.07 -21.73 -17.53
C GLN A 172 9.88 -21.53 -19.04
N GLU A 173 10.40 -20.42 -19.58
CA GLU A 173 10.28 -20.08 -21.01
C GLU A 173 11.11 -21.01 -21.91
N THR A 174 12.33 -21.37 -21.46
CA THR A 174 13.27 -22.13 -22.30
C THR A 174 13.15 -23.64 -22.16
N PHE A 175 12.73 -24.12 -20.99
CA PHE A 175 12.74 -25.55 -20.68
C PHE A 175 11.40 -26.06 -20.12
N GLY A 176 10.59 -25.18 -19.49
CA GLY A 176 9.36 -25.54 -18.78
C GLY A 176 9.63 -26.13 -17.40
N ILE A 177 8.72 -25.89 -16.44
CA ILE A 177 8.86 -26.33 -15.04
C ILE A 177 7.77 -27.34 -14.66
N ALA A 178 6.54 -27.14 -15.14
CA ALA A 178 5.39 -27.92 -14.72
C ALA A 178 5.63 -29.43 -14.89
N GLY A 179 5.35 -30.18 -13.83
CA GLY A 179 5.46 -31.65 -13.79
C GLY A 179 6.88 -32.19 -13.69
N LYS A 180 7.93 -31.36 -13.70
CA LYS A 180 9.34 -31.79 -13.62
C LYS A 180 9.84 -31.89 -12.20
N LYS A 181 10.83 -32.77 -11.98
CA LYS A 181 11.54 -32.89 -10.71
C LYS A 181 12.65 -31.84 -10.64
N ALA A 182 12.76 -31.17 -9.51
CA ALA A 182 13.74 -30.12 -9.28
C ALA A 182 14.65 -30.41 -8.09
N LEU A 183 15.95 -30.11 -8.25
CA LEU A 183 16.95 -30.09 -7.19
C LEU A 183 17.34 -28.63 -6.93
N VAL A 184 17.26 -28.19 -5.65
CA VAL A 184 17.80 -26.91 -5.22
C VAL A 184 19.01 -27.15 -4.35
N VAL A 185 20.15 -26.56 -4.72
CA VAL A 185 21.41 -26.64 -3.99
C VAL A 185 21.61 -25.36 -3.21
N GLY A 186 21.50 -25.45 -1.89
CA GLY A 186 21.51 -24.32 -0.97
C GLY A 186 20.21 -24.18 -0.18
N SER A 187 20.24 -23.45 0.94
CA SER A 187 19.10 -23.21 1.83
C SER A 187 19.03 -21.75 2.32
N GLY A 188 19.70 -20.83 1.63
CA GLY A 188 19.68 -19.41 1.91
C GLY A 188 18.50 -18.70 1.29
N HIS A 189 18.43 -17.37 1.47
CA HIS A 189 17.33 -16.52 0.97
C HIS A 189 17.05 -16.69 -0.53
N THR A 190 18.09 -16.68 -1.38
CA THR A 190 17.97 -16.88 -2.83
C THR A 190 17.37 -18.25 -3.18
N ALA A 191 17.80 -19.31 -2.48
CA ALA A 191 17.25 -20.66 -2.63
C ALA A 191 15.77 -20.73 -2.21
N THR A 192 15.39 -20.08 -1.10
CA THR A 192 14.01 -20.02 -0.62
C THR A 192 13.09 -19.33 -1.64
N LEU A 193 13.54 -18.21 -2.24
CA LEU A 193 12.79 -17.55 -3.29
C LEU A 193 12.64 -18.44 -4.53
N ALA A 194 13.70 -19.11 -4.95
CA ALA A 194 13.64 -20.06 -6.07
C ALA A 194 12.65 -21.21 -5.80
N LEU A 195 12.63 -21.74 -4.58
CA LEU A 195 11.67 -22.77 -4.16
C LEU A 195 10.22 -22.31 -4.32
N ARG A 196 9.87 -21.11 -3.85
CA ARG A 196 8.51 -20.55 -3.99
C ARG A 196 8.07 -20.56 -5.44
N TYR A 197 8.90 -20.07 -6.35
CA TYR A 197 8.57 -19.99 -7.76
C TYR A 197 8.55 -21.37 -8.44
N LEU A 198 9.41 -22.31 -8.07
CA LEU A 198 9.34 -23.67 -8.58
C LEU A 198 8.01 -24.36 -8.24
N TYR A 199 7.52 -24.16 -7.00
CA TYR A 199 6.20 -24.66 -6.58
C TYR A 199 5.07 -23.92 -7.30
N GLU A 200 5.16 -22.60 -7.45
CA GLU A 200 4.17 -21.79 -8.17
C GLU A 200 4.02 -22.19 -9.63
N TYR A 201 5.14 -22.52 -10.31
CA TYR A 201 5.13 -23.03 -11.68
C TYR A 201 4.87 -24.52 -11.79
N GLY A 202 4.55 -25.21 -10.69
CA GLY A 202 4.06 -26.59 -10.70
C GLY A 202 5.13 -27.65 -10.86
N ALA A 203 6.34 -27.48 -10.29
CA ALA A 203 7.31 -28.55 -10.15
C ALA A 203 6.70 -29.74 -9.39
N SER A 204 6.87 -30.98 -9.90
CA SER A 204 6.18 -32.15 -9.35
C SER A 204 6.80 -32.67 -8.05
N HIS A 205 8.10 -32.58 -7.91
CA HIS A 205 8.87 -33.00 -6.74
C HIS A 205 10.09 -32.11 -6.60
N VAL A 206 10.27 -31.51 -5.41
CA VAL A 206 11.39 -30.62 -5.14
C VAL A 206 12.27 -31.20 -4.03
N THR A 207 13.54 -31.32 -4.32
CA THR A 207 14.56 -31.79 -3.40
C THR A 207 15.53 -30.65 -3.07
N VAL A 208 15.90 -30.48 -1.81
CA VAL A 208 16.93 -29.52 -1.39
C VAL A 208 18.12 -30.28 -0.85
N CYS A 209 19.32 -29.87 -1.25
CA CYS A 209 20.55 -30.27 -0.57
C CYS A 209 21.29 -29.06 0.01
N SER A 210 21.76 -29.19 1.23
CA SER A 210 22.50 -28.13 1.93
C SER A 210 23.54 -28.72 2.85
N ARG A 211 24.65 -27.99 3.02
CA ARG A 211 25.70 -28.37 4.02
C ARG A 211 25.18 -28.22 5.45
N THR A 212 24.30 -27.27 5.70
CA THR A 212 23.71 -26.99 7.00
C THR A 212 22.31 -27.55 7.08
N PHE A 213 22.18 -28.76 7.62
CA PHE A 213 20.91 -29.48 7.68
C PHE A 213 19.83 -28.74 8.49
N SER A 214 20.25 -28.06 9.59
CA SER A 214 19.31 -27.27 10.41
C SER A 214 18.62 -26.12 9.63
N HIS A 215 19.37 -25.43 8.78
CA HIS A 215 18.79 -24.37 7.93
C HIS A 215 17.83 -24.94 6.89
N ALA A 216 18.16 -26.09 6.29
CA ALA A 216 17.26 -26.77 5.36
C ALA A 216 15.98 -27.25 6.06
N GLY A 217 16.10 -27.72 7.34
CA GLY A 217 14.93 -28.13 8.14
C GLY A 217 13.90 -27.04 8.36
N ASN A 218 14.31 -25.78 8.50
CA ASN A 218 13.39 -24.65 8.64
C ASN A 218 12.52 -24.45 7.39
N LEU A 219 12.98 -24.85 6.22
CA LEU A 219 12.20 -24.75 4.98
C LEU A 219 10.97 -25.66 4.98
N LEU A 220 10.95 -26.74 5.76
CA LEU A 220 9.79 -27.64 5.88
C LEU A 220 8.55 -26.94 6.47
N HIS A 221 8.73 -25.89 7.27
CA HIS A 221 7.61 -25.10 7.78
C HIS A 221 6.85 -24.39 6.65
N GLU A 222 7.56 -23.93 5.63
CA GLU A 222 6.97 -23.24 4.48
C GLU A 222 6.64 -24.22 3.34
N PHE A 223 7.44 -25.29 3.17
CA PHE A 223 7.31 -26.27 2.08
C PHE A 223 7.20 -27.70 2.65
N PRO A 224 6.03 -28.12 3.14
CA PRO A 224 5.86 -29.42 3.81
C PRO A 224 6.16 -30.64 2.92
N THR A 225 6.08 -30.52 1.59
CA THR A 225 6.34 -31.58 0.63
C THR A 225 7.80 -31.66 0.17
N LEU A 226 8.66 -30.78 0.68
CA LEU A 226 10.07 -30.71 0.32
C LEU A 226 10.84 -31.92 0.82
N THR A 227 11.68 -32.52 -0.04
CA THR A 227 12.62 -33.55 0.36
C THR A 227 13.98 -32.95 0.65
N ILE A 228 14.57 -33.26 1.78
CA ILE A 228 15.90 -32.76 2.16
C ILE A 228 16.92 -33.94 2.12
N ILE A 229 18.03 -33.72 1.41
CA ILE A 229 19.10 -34.69 1.29
C ILE A 229 20.45 -34.07 1.73
N PRO A 230 21.44 -34.91 2.15
CA PRO A 230 22.81 -34.48 2.38
C PRO A 230 23.45 -33.87 1.14
N PHE A 231 24.30 -32.85 1.34
CA PHE A 231 24.96 -32.12 0.24
C PHE A 231 25.80 -33.06 -0.65
N GLU A 232 26.39 -34.12 -0.10
CA GLU A 232 27.21 -35.09 -0.81
C GLU A 232 26.39 -35.87 -1.86
N LYS A 233 25.09 -36.02 -1.63
CA LYS A 233 24.18 -36.75 -2.55
C LYS A 233 23.68 -35.92 -3.73
N ARG A 234 24.15 -34.64 -3.88
CA ARG A 234 23.66 -33.73 -4.95
C ARG A 234 23.82 -34.33 -6.34
N TYR A 235 24.93 -34.98 -6.65
CA TYR A 235 25.17 -35.58 -7.96
C TYR A 235 24.28 -36.80 -8.25
N GLU A 236 23.91 -37.56 -7.20
CA GLU A 236 22.94 -38.66 -7.33
C GLU A 236 21.54 -38.08 -7.65
N ALA A 237 21.12 -37.06 -6.91
CA ALA A 237 19.85 -36.39 -7.13
C ALA A 237 19.78 -35.70 -8.50
N MET A 238 20.90 -35.14 -9.00
CA MET A 238 20.97 -34.53 -10.34
C MET A 238 20.65 -35.51 -11.47
N LYS A 239 20.93 -36.81 -11.28
CA LYS A 239 20.61 -37.83 -12.28
C LYS A 239 19.11 -38.06 -12.46
N GLU A 240 18.31 -37.72 -11.44
CA GLU A 240 16.86 -37.92 -11.41
C GLU A 240 16.06 -36.65 -11.64
N CYS A 241 16.71 -35.48 -11.62
CA CYS A 241 16.06 -34.20 -11.70
C CYS A 241 16.30 -33.51 -13.06
N GLU A 242 15.23 -33.06 -13.69
CA GLU A 242 15.31 -32.30 -14.95
C GLU A 242 15.68 -30.84 -14.74
N LEU A 243 15.47 -30.32 -13.52
CA LEU A 243 15.76 -28.95 -13.14
C LEU A 243 16.76 -28.93 -11.97
N VAL A 244 17.78 -28.12 -12.08
CA VAL A 244 18.76 -27.91 -11.00
C VAL A 244 18.91 -26.41 -10.77
N VAL A 245 18.68 -25.93 -9.55
CA VAL A 245 18.91 -24.52 -9.17
C VAL A 245 20.00 -24.50 -8.11
N SER A 246 21.13 -23.83 -8.41
CA SER A 246 22.22 -23.66 -7.43
C SER A 246 22.21 -22.22 -6.90
N ALA A 247 22.19 -22.08 -5.57
CA ALA A 247 22.10 -20.81 -4.88
C ALA A 247 22.82 -20.89 -3.51
N THR A 248 24.15 -21.09 -3.55
CA THR A 248 24.95 -21.17 -2.33
C THR A 248 25.88 -19.97 -2.18
N ALA A 249 26.45 -19.80 -1.01
CA ALA A 249 27.52 -18.83 -0.73
C ALA A 249 28.90 -19.49 -0.77
N SER A 250 29.10 -20.52 -1.59
CA SER A 250 30.37 -21.22 -1.69
C SER A 250 31.38 -20.34 -2.45
N PRO A 251 32.63 -20.22 -1.98
CA PRO A 251 33.69 -19.54 -2.72
C PRO A 251 34.24 -20.37 -3.90
N HIS A 252 33.80 -21.63 -4.07
CA HIS A 252 34.30 -22.56 -5.07
C HIS A 252 33.14 -23.21 -5.82
N HIS A 253 33.42 -23.67 -7.05
CA HIS A 253 32.47 -24.48 -7.81
C HIS A 253 32.10 -25.74 -7.05
N ILE A 254 30.80 -25.95 -6.86
CA ILE A 254 30.23 -27.12 -6.17
C ILE A 254 29.62 -28.13 -7.15
N ILE A 255 29.35 -27.71 -8.39
CA ILE A 255 28.89 -28.58 -9.48
C ILE A 255 29.98 -28.55 -10.57
N ARG A 256 30.72 -29.67 -10.70
CA ARG A 256 31.88 -29.77 -11.58
C ARG A 256 31.59 -30.68 -12.76
N GLU A 257 32.10 -30.34 -13.92
CA GLU A 257 31.93 -31.13 -15.16
C GLU A 257 32.33 -32.61 -15.02
N LYS A 258 33.46 -32.85 -14.39
CA LYS A 258 34.00 -34.21 -14.20
C LYS A 258 33.15 -35.12 -13.33
N ASP A 259 32.31 -34.55 -12.46
CA ASP A 259 31.54 -35.26 -11.44
C ASP A 259 30.04 -35.39 -11.85
N ILE A 260 29.61 -34.66 -12.88
CA ILE A 260 28.24 -34.65 -13.36
C ILE A 260 27.99 -35.80 -14.35
N GLN A 261 26.85 -36.47 -14.19
CA GLN A 261 26.35 -37.44 -15.16
C GLN A 261 24.86 -37.15 -15.39
N LEU A 262 24.54 -36.59 -16.55
CA LEU A 262 23.15 -36.33 -16.94
C LEU A 262 22.61 -37.53 -17.70
N LEU A 263 21.44 -38.05 -17.31
CA LEU A 263 20.78 -39.18 -17.93
C LEU A 263 19.67 -38.73 -18.91
N HIS A 264 19.29 -37.46 -18.83
CA HIS A 264 18.25 -36.82 -19.65
C HIS A 264 18.58 -35.33 -19.82
N PRO A 265 17.91 -34.61 -20.72
CA PRO A 265 18.03 -33.19 -20.84
C PRO A 265 17.74 -32.51 -19.48
N THR A 266 18.68 -31.68 -19.01
CA THR A 266 18.61 -31.06 -17.70
C THR A 266 18.93 -29.56 -17.81
N ALA A 267 18.07 -28.72 -17.26
CA ALA A 267 18.32 -27.31 -17.16
C ALA A 267 18.92 -26.96 -15.79
N ILE A 268 20.03 -26.23 -15.81
CA ILE A 268 20.82 -25.84 -14.64
C ILE A 268 20.82 -24.32 -14.53
N LEU A 269 20.25 -23.80 -13.46
CA LEU A 269 20.20 -22.37 -13.13
C LEU A 269 21.18 -22.09 -12.02
N ASP A 270 22.24 -21.31 -12.31
CA ASP A 270 23.23 -20.89 -11.32
C ASP A 270 22.94 -19.44 -10.87
N LEU A 271 22.44 -19.31 -9.63
CA LEU A 271 22.12 -18.04 -8.98
C LEU A 271 23.19 -17.61 -7.97
N ALA A 272 24.31 -18.31 -7.88
CA ALA A 272 25.35 -18.07 -6.90
C ALA A 272 26.37 -17.01 -7.39
N SER A 273 26.87 -16.24 -6.44
CA SER A 273 28.02 -15.35 -6.64
C SER A 273 28.98 -15.53 -5.44
N PRO A 274 30.21 -16.04 -5.67
CA PRO A 274 30.77 -16.59 -6.91
C PRO A 274 29.98 -17.78 -7.50
N ARG A 275 30.24 -18.13 -8.76
CA ARG A 275 29.53 -19.21 -9.47
C ARG A 275 29.68 -20.55 -8.77
N ASP A 276 28.58 -21.26 -8.64
CA ASP A 276 28.54 -22.64 -8.11
C ASP A 276 28.84 -23.69 -9.20
N VAL A 277 28.53 -23.38 -10.47
CA VAL A 277 28.53 -24.31 -11.58
C VAL A 277 29.70 -24.03 -12.53
N GLU A 278 30.50 -25.06 -12.88
CA GLU A 278 31.54 -24.91 -13.89
C GLU A 278 30.92 -24.62 -15.26
N THR A 279 31.41 -23.56 -15.94
CA THR A 279 30.90 -23.14 -17.26
C THR A 279 31.07 -24.18 -18.34
N ALA A 280 32.03 -25.09 -18.22
CA ALA A 280 32.26 -26.19 -19.13
C ALA A 280 31.04 -27.12 -19.28
N ILE A 281 30.18 -27.22 -18.24
CA ILE A 281 28.94 -27.99 -18.25
C ILE A 281 28.00 -27.53 -19.35
N GLY A 282 27.98 -26.22 -19.68
CA GLY A 282 27.16 -25.69 -20.79
C GLY A 282 27.57 -26.16 -22.20
N ARG A 283 28.70 -26.87 -22.34
CA ARG A 283 29.08 -27.54 -23.59
C ARG A 283 28.46 -28.92 -23.76
N ASN A 284 27.88 -29.46 -22.71
CA ASN A 284 27.17 -30.75 -22.77
C ASN A 284 25.83 -30.56 -23.48
N SER A 285 25.59 -31.36 -24.54
CA SER A 285 24.36 -31.27 -25.32
C SER A 285 23.07 -31.56 -24.52
N GLN A 286 23.20 -32.20 -23.37
CA GLN A 286 22.08 -32.47 -22.46
C GLN A 286 21.90 -31.43 -21.39
N ALA A 287 22.80 -30.42 -21.29
CA ALA A 287 22.74 -29.38 -20.29
C ALA A 287 22.34 -28.03 -20.89
N LEU A 288 21.28 -27.43 -20.36
CA LEU A 288 20.98 -26.02 -20.57
C LEU A 288 21.49 -25.27 -19.34
N LEU A 289 22.59 -24.53 -19.46
CA LEU A 289 23.15 -23.75 -18.35
C LEU A 289 22.72 -22.28 -18.47
N ILE A 290 21.98 -21.80 -17.48
CA ILE A 290 21.60 -20.39 -17.27
C ILE A 290 22.37 -19.90 -16.06
N ASN A 291 23.09 -18.78 -16.17
CA ASN A 291 23.91 -18.22 -15.10
C ASN A 291 23.60 -16.74 -14.87
N LEU A 292 24.15 -16.18 -13.76
CA LEU A 292 23.95 -14.78 -13.38
C LEU A 292 24.32 -13.78 -14.48
N ASP A 293 25.33 -14.04 -15.28
CA ASP A 293 25.76 -13.09 -16.30
C ASP A 293 24.68 -12.92 -17.38
N SER A 294 24.08 -14.05 -17.82
CA SER A 294 22.97 -14.01 -18.78
C SER A 294 21.71 -13.35 -18.19
N LEU A 295 21.49 -13.47 -16.87
CA LEU A 295 20.34 -12.87 -16.19
C LEU A 295 20.52 -11.40 -15.90
N ASN A 296 21.76 -10.93 -15.64
CA ASN A 296 22.05 -9.54 -15.31
C ASN A 296 21.63 -8.58 -16.44
N GLU A 297 21.81 -8.95 -17.69
CA GLU A 297 21.36 -8.15 -18.82
C GLU A 297 19.84 -7.99 -18.84
N ILE A 298 19.11 -9.06 -18.55
CA ILE A 298 17.64 -9.04 -18.47
C ILE A 298 17.18 -8.19 -17.27
N VAL A 299 17.83 -8.39 -16.11
CA VAL A 299 17.52 -7.62 -14.89
C VAL A 299 17.76 -6.12 -15.12
N GLU A 300 18.88 -5.74 -15.76
CA GLU A 300 19.19 -4.34 -16.03
C GLU A 300 18.21 -3.71 -17.03
N THR A 301 17.82 -4.45 -18.05
CA THR A 301 16.78 -4.02 -18.99
C THR A 301 15.43 -3.83 -18.28
N ASN A 302 15.04 -4.79 -17.44
CA ASN A 302 13.82 -4.70 -16.63
C ASN A 302 13.88 -3.52 -15.65
N ARG A 303 15.05 -3.24 -15.03
CA ARG A 303 15.26 -2.11 -14.12
C ARG A 303 14.98 -0.78 -14.82
N LYS A 304 15.58 -0.55 -15.99
CA LYS A 304 15.36 0.68 -16.78
C LYS A 304 13.89 0.88 -17.16
N GLN A 305 13.27 -0.19 -17.69
CA GLN A 305 11.86 -0.15 -18.06
C GLN A 305 10.96 0.12 -16.82
N ARG A 306 11.31 -0.44 -15.67
CA ARG A 306 10.57 -0.24 -14.44
C ARG A 306 10.71 1.18 -13.91
N GLU A 307 11.90 1.79 -14.00
CA GLU A 307 12.12 3.20 -13.67
C GLU A 307 11.22 4.13 -14.51
N GLU A 308 11.09 3.87 -15.81
CA GLU A 308 10.17 4.60 -16.68
C GLU A 308 8.69 4.43 -16.26
N LEU A 309 8.30 3.20 -15.89
CA LEU A 309 6.94 2.93 -15.41
C LEU A 309 6.66 3.61 -14.07
N VAL A 310 7.66 3.65 -13.16
CA VAL A 310 7.56 4.39 -11.89
C VAL A 310 7.34 5.88 -12.15
N GLN A 311 8.09 6.49 -13.08
CA GLN A 311 7.87 7.90 -13.45
C GLN A 311 6.47 8.14 -14.02
N LYS A 312 5.94 7.22 -14.85
CA LYS A 312 4.56 7.30 -15.33
C LYS A 312 3.56 7.17 -14.19
N GLY A 313 3.81 6.25 -13.26
CA GLY A 313 3.00 6.08 -12.04
C GLY A 313 2.98 7.34 -11.17
N GLN A 314 4.13 7.99 -10.98
CA GLN A 314 4.23 9.25 -10.23
C GLN A 314 3.42 10.39 -10.88
N ARG A 315 3.38 10.48 -12.22
CA ARG A 315 2.52 11.47 -12.90
C ARG A 315 1.03 11.19 -12.67
N MET A 316 0.61 9.92 -12.76
CA MET A 316 -0.78 9.54 -12.48
C MET A 316 -1.18 9.82 -11.02
N ILE A 317 -0.23 9.65 -10.08
CA ILE A 317 -0.42 10.02 -8.67
C ILE A 317 -0.58 11.54 -8.55
N GLY A 318 0.25 12.35 -9.23
CA GLY A 318 0.15 13.79 -9.22
C GLY A 318 -1.23 14.31 -9.69
N GLU A 319 -1.77 13.73 -10.75
CA GLU A 319 -3.11 14.05 -11.25
C GLU A 319 -4.20 13.70 -10.21
N ALA A 320 -4.16 12.49 -9.64
CA ALA A 320 -5.13 12.05 -8.65
C ALA A 320 -5.06 12.88 -7.35
N ILE A 321 -3.86 13.28 -6.92
CA ILE A 321 -3.66 14.17 -5.77
C ILE A 321 -4.28 15.55 -6.02
N GLY A 322 -4.19 16.06 -7.27
CA GLY A 322 -4.85 17.31 -7.67
C GLY A 322 -6.35 17.25 -7.43
N GLU A 323 -7.01 16.19 -7.91
CA GLU A 323 -8.44 15.96 -7.71
C GLU A 323 -8.81 15.85 -6.22
N THR A 324 -8.01 15.11 -5.44
CA THR A 324 -8.22 14.97 -3.99
C THR A 324 -8.08 16.30 -3.26
N ARG A 325 -7.07 17.10 -3.63
CA ARG A 325 -6.83 18.43 -3.05
C ARG A 325 -8.00 19.38 -3.31
N GLU A 326 -8.49 19.44 -4.56
CA GLU A 326 -9.66 20.26 -4.93
C GLU A 326 -10.89 19.84 -4.10
N TRP A 327 -11.11 18.55 -3.95
CA TRP A 327 -12.23 18.06 -3.15
C TRP A 327 -12.07 18.44 -1.66
N LEU A 328 -10.89 18.26 -1.07
CA LEU A 328 -10.63 18.65 0.32
C LEU A 328 -10.82 20.16 0.55
N ALA A 329 -10.44 20.99 -0.42
CA ALA A 329 -10.67 22.42 -0.34
C ALA A 329 -12.16 22.77 -0.29
N THR A 330 -13.01 22.02 -1.01
CA THR A 330 -14.47 22.26 -1.01
C THR A 330 -15.16 21.70 0.24
N THR A 331 -14.59 20.70 0.90
CA THR A 331 -15.19 20.07 2.09
C THR A 331 -15.22 21.02 3.29
N GLY A 332 -14.21 21.87 3.45
CA GLY A 332 -14.14 22.84 4.54
C GLY A 332 -15.29 23.87 4.57
N VAL A 333 -16.10 23.96 3.53
CA VAL A 333 -17.24 24.90 3.47
C VAL A 333 -18.60 24.21 3.56
N ASP A 334 -18.62 22.87 3.54
CA ASP A 334 -19.87 22.11 3.48
C ASP A 334 -20.77 22.34 4.71
N GLU A 335 -20.19 22.45 5.91
CA GLU A 335 -20.93 22.76 7.15
C GLU A 335 -21.57 24.14 7.10
N THR A 336 -20.83 25.16 6.68
CA THR A 336 -21.33 26.51 6.49
C THR A 336 -22.49 26.55 5.47
N ILE A 337 -22.34 25.79 4.38
CA ILE A 337 -23.39 25.68 3.36
C ILE A 337 -24.63 24.97 3.90
N ALA A 338 -24.45 23.89 4.67
CA ALA A 338 -25.53 23.14 5.29
C ALA A 338 -26.31 24.04 6.29
N SER A 339 -25.60 24.76 7.17
CA SER A 339 -26.20 25.69 8.13
C SER A 339 -26.95 26.83 7.44
N LEU A 340 -26.39 27.40 6.36
CA LEU A 340 -27.06 28.42 5.55
C LEU A 340 -28.33 27.86 4.89
N GLN A 341 -28.31 26.63 4.38
CA GLN A 341 -29.47 25.97 3.79
C GLN A 341 -30.56 25.67 4.84
N GLN A 342 -30.14 25.25 6.03
CA GLN A 342 -31.05 25.03 7.15
C GLN A 342 -31.72 26.34 7.56
N ARG A 343 -30.96 27.43 7.71
CA ARG A 343 -31.51 28.75 8.02
C ARG A 343 -32.56 29.20 6.98
N CYS A 344 -32.30 28.98 5.69
CA CYS A 344 -33.28 29.25 4.64
C CYS A 344 -34.55 28.39 4.81
N THR A 345 -34.41 27.15 5.24
CA THR A 345 -35.54 26.25 5.49
C THR A 345 -36.39 26.74 6.65
N GLU A 346 -35.81 27.20 7.73
CA GLU A 346 -36.49 27.82 8.88
C GLU A 346 -37.31 29.06 8.43
N ILE A 347 -36.68 29.97 7.66
CA ILE A 347 -37.36 31.16 7.13
C ILE A 347 -38.55 30.76 6.23
N VAL A 348 -38.42 29.68 5.42
CA VAL A 348 -39.53 29.17 4.60
C VAL A 348 -40.72 28.71 5.48
N GLU A 349 -40.41 27.92 6.51
CA GLU A 349 -41.45 27.37 7.41
C GLU A 349 -42.14 28.48 8.19
N ASP A 350 -41.41 29.46 8.73
CA ASP A 350 -41.96 30.61 9.43
C ASP A 350 -42.84 31.47 8.52
N SER A 351 -42.34 31.81 7.32
CA SER A 351 -43.10 32.59 6.33
C SER A 351 -44.36 31.86 5.87
N TYR A 352 -44.25 30.54 5.66
CA TYR A 352 -45.36 29.72 5.29
C TYR A 352 -46.42 29.64 6.40
N ALA A 353 -45.98 29.46 7.66
CA ALA A 353 -46.87 29.44 8.82
C ALA A 353 -47.59 30.76 9.01
N TYR A 354 -46.89 31.90 8.79
CA TYR A 354 -47.51 33.22 8.82
C TYR A 354 -48.58 33.40 7.72
N LEU A 355 -48.27 33.04 6.45
CA LEU A 355 -49.21 33.15 5.33
C LEU A 355 -50.44 32.26 5.53
N ASN A 356 -50.26 31.04 6.02
CA ASN A 356 -51.33 30.09 6.26
C ASN A 356 -52.29 30.53 7.39
N ARG A 357 -51.80 31.34 8.34
CA ARG A 357 -52.65 31.97 9.38
C ARG A 357 -53.44 33.20 8.88
N LYS A 358 -52.92 33.87 7.86
CA LYS A 358 -53.53 35.14 7.34
C LYS A 358 -54.40 34.95 6.12
N LEU A 359 -54.18 33.86 5.36
CA LEU A 359 -54.85 33.59 4.11
C LEU A 359 -55.51 32.21 4.18
N ASP A 360 -56.74 32.10 3.68
CA ASP A 360 -57.44 30.82 3.53
C ASP A 360 -56.97 30.17 2.23
N LEU A 361 -55.85 29.43 2.30
CA LEU A 361 -55.22 28.80 1.15
C LEU A 361 -55.74 27.39 0.91
N SER A 362 -56.15 27.09 -0.31
CA SER A 362 -56.41 25.70 -0.69
C SER A 362 -55.16 24.81 -0.55
N THR A 363 -55.34 23.52 -0.42
CA THR A 363 -54.19 22.56 -0.34
C THR A 363 -53.24 22.68 -1.55
N ARG A 364 -53.75 23.04 -2.71
CA ARG A 364 -52.99 23.30 -3.92
C ARG A 364 -52.14 24.57 -3.79
N ASP A 365 -52.74 25.66 -3.32
CA ASP A 365 -52.08 26.96 -3.17
C ASP A 365 -51.01 26.91 -2.09
N GLN A 366 -51.24 26.17 -1.00
CA GLN A 366 -50.26 25.90 0.04
C GLN A 366 -48.96 25.27 -0.51
N LYS A 367 -49.11 24.27 -1.39
CA LYS A 367 -47.94 23.63 -2.05
C LYS A 367 -47.22 24.59 -2.99
N ILE A 368 -47.96 25.42 -3.70
CA ILE A 368 -47.39 26.42 -4.62
C ILE A 368 -46.60 27.48 -3.84
N VAL A 369 -47.21 28.06 -2.80
CA VAL A 369 -46.57 29.06 -1.94
C VAL A 369 -45.28 28.53 -1.33
N LYS A 370 -45.33 27.35 -0.71
CA LYS A 370 -44.14 26.74 -0.13
C LYS A 370 -43.03 26.48 -1.15
N LYS A 371 -43.40 26.02 -2.36
CA LYS A 371 -42.46 25.80 -3.46
C LYS A 371 -41.82 27.14 -3.94
N ILE A 372 -42.58 28.21 -4.06
CA ILE A 372 -42.09 29.52 -4.47
C ILE A 372 -41.10 30.07 -3.42
N LEU A 373 -41.50 30.09 -2.14
CA LEU A 373 -40.64 30.54 -1.03
C LEU A 373 -39.30 29.80 -1.02
N LYS A 374 -39.34 28.46 -1.10
CA LYS A 374 -38.15 27.62 -1.14
C LYS A 374 -37.27 27.93 -2.37
N ALA A 375 -37.87 28.10 -3.54
CA ALA A 375 -37.13 28.43 -4.76
C ALA A 375 -36.50 29.82 -4.71
N SER A 376 -37.17 30.81 -4.14
CA SER A 376 -36.70 32.19 -4.00
C SER A 376 -35.47 32.26 -3.07
N LEU A 377 -35.55 31.63 -1.90
CA LEU A 377 -34.41 31.61 -0.98
C LEU A 377 -33.22 30.78 -1.50
N LYS A 378 -33.51 29.64 -2.15
CA LYS A 378 -32.44 28.85 -2.81
C LYS A 378 -31.72 29.65 -3.89
N ARG A 379 -32.46 30.52 -4.63
CA ARG A 379 -31.86 31.40 -5.63
C ARG A 379 -31.02 32.51 -4.98
N LEU A 380 -31.45 33.05 -3.83
CA LEU A 380 -30.73 34.11 -3.10
C LEU A 380 -29.34 33.62 -2.62
N ILE A 381 -29.26 32.39 -2.08
CA ILE A 381 -28.01 31.87 -1.52
C ILE A 381 -27.11 31.20 -2.56
N ARG A 382 -27.55 31.08 -3.82
CA ARG A 382 -26.80 30.35 -4.85
C ARG A 382 -25.44 30.97 -5.13
N GLU A 383 -25.39 32.28 -5.40
CA GLU A 383 -24.13 32.95 -5.74
C GLU A 383 -23.14 32.99 -4.56
N PRO A 384 -23.55 33.29 -3.30
CA PRO A 384 -22.68 33.14 -2.13
C PRO A 384 -22.09 31.72 -1.97
N ILE A 385 -22.89 30.68 -2.21
CA ILE A 385 -22.40 29.29 -2.14
C ILE A 385 -21.38 28.99 -3.25
N LEU A 386 -21.63 29.49 -4.48
CA LEU A 386 -20.70 29.29 -5.59
C LEU A 386 -19.37 29.99 -5.33
N GLU A 387 -19.39 31.23 -4.87
CA GLU A 387 -18.21 32.03 -4.56
C GLU A 387 -17.39 31.34 -3.44
N LEU A 388 -18.07 30.90 -2.37
CA LEU A 388 -17.43 30.18 -1.26
C LEU A 388 -16.74 28.89 -1.72
N LYS A 389 -17.35 28.16 -2.66
CA LYS A 389 -16.78 26.92 -3.21
C LYS A 389 -15.62 27.16 -4.19
N GLN A 390 -15.62 28.28 -4.91
CA GLN A 390 -14.62 28.60 -5.93
C GLN A 390 -13.40 29.34 -5.35
N THR A 391 -13.47 29.77 -4.10
CA THR A 391 -12.38 30.50 -3.45
C THR A 391 -11.21 29.54 -3.15
N GLU A 392 -10.07 29.74 -3.80
CA GLU A 392 -8.86 28.90 -3.65
C GLU A 392 -8.06 29.24 -2.38
N SER A 393 -8.09 30.49 -1.91
CA SER A 393 -7.38 30.92 -0.72
C SER A 393 -8.13 30.51 0.55
N LYS A 394 -7.51 29.66 1.39
CA LYS A 394 -8.09 29.24 2.69
C LYS A 394 -8.41 30.44 3.58
N GLU A 395 -7.53 31.44 3.62
CA GLU A 395 -7.72 32.65 4.46
C GLU A 395 -8.95 33.45 3.99
N GLN A 396 -9.11 33.64 2.69
CA GLN A 396 -10.26 34.30 2.10
C GLN A 396 -11.54 33.49 2.28
N GLN A 397 -11.44 32.16 2.18
CA GLN A 397 -12.57 31.26 2.41
C GLN A 397 -13.07 31.33 3.85
N GLU A 398 -12.17 31.35 4.84
CA GLU A 398 -12.51 31.53 6.25
C GLU A 398 -13.14 32.92 6.53
N GLN A 399 -12.65 33.96 5.87
CA GLN A 399 -13.28 35.28 5.95
C GLN A 399 -14.71 35.24 5.40
N TYR A 400 -14.95 34.62 4.26
CA TYR A 400 -16.28 34.48 3.68
C TYR A 400 -17.22 33.65 4.56
N LYS A 401 -16.77 32.57 5.16
CA LYS A 401 -17.54 31.79 6.14
C LYS A 401 -18.04 32.69 7.27
N LYS A 402 -17.10 33.41 7.90
CA LYS A 402 -17.40 34.30 9.02
C LYS A 402 -18.40 35.38 8.62
N VAL A 403 -18.23 36.01 7.47
CA VAL A 403 -19.16 37.01 6.93
C VAL A 403 -20.55 36.41 6.70
N LEU A 404 -20.64 35.19 6.16
CA LEU A 404 -21.94 34.51 5.96
C LEU A 404 -22.62 34.17 7.28
N GLN A 405 -21.87 33.69 8.29
CA GLN A 405 -22.36 33.44 9.64
C GLN A 405 -22.93 34.70 10.27
N ASP A 406 -22.17 35.81 10.22
CA ASP A 406 -22.56 37.08 10.79
C ASP A 406 -23.82 37.68 10.07
N LEU A 407 -23.85 37.62 8.73
CA LEU A 407 -24.95 38.24 7.95
C LEU A 407 -26.25 37.44 8.00
N PHE A 408 -26.17 36.09 8.03
CA PHE A 408 -27.35 35.23 8.04
C PHE A 408 -27.71 34.71 9.44
N GLN A 409 -26.92 35.04 10.47
CA GLN A 409 -27.14 34.73 11.89
C GLN A 409 -27.40 33.24 12.13
N PHE A 410 -26.47 32.40 11.71
CA PHE A 410 -26.48 30.97 12.00
C PHE A 410 -25.17 30.56 12.67
N ASP A 411 -25.27 29.62 13.63
CA ASP A 411 -24.11 28.97 14.23
C ASP A 411 -23.75 27.71 13.42
N THR A 412 -22.44 27.43 13.32
CA THR A 412 -21.95 26.19 12.68
C THR A 412 -22.01 24.97 13.62
N GLU A 413 -22.33 25.17 14.90
CA GLU A 413 -22.58 24.05 15.80
C GLU A 413 -23.92 23.40 15.45
N ILE A 414 -23.91 22.33 14.67
CA ILE A 414 -25.03 21.42 14.57
C ILE A 414 -25.15 20.74 15.93
N ARG A 415 -26.09 21.21 16.76
CA ARG A 415 -26.51 20.42 17.93
C ARG A 415 -27.04 19.10 17.42
N GLU A 416 -26.43 17.99 17.93
CA GLU A 416 -26.83 16.61 17.71
C GLU A 416 -28.35 16.36 17.77
#